data_4c0e186db869a78eae6b184358715ccc
#
_entry.id   4c0e186db869a78eae6b184358715ccc
#
_cell.length_a   1.000
_cell.length_b   1.000
_cell.length_c   1.000
_cell.angle_alpha   90.00
_cell.angle_beta   90.00
_cell.angle_gamma   90.00
#
_symmetry.space_group_name_H-M   'P 1'
#
loop_
_entity.id
_entity.type
_entity.pdbx_description
1 polymer ?
#
loop_
_entity_poly.entity_id
_entity_poly.type
_entity_poly.pdbx_seq_one_letter_code
_entity_poly.pdbx_strand_id
1 'polypeptide(L)' 'MKKNRHDMNDREDRMELIGKVVESLPGTLFEVKTTTGQTVLATLSGKMRQNHIMVLPGDEVIIEVSPYDTTRGRIMRRK' A
#
# COMPACT_ATOMS: atom_id res chain seq x y z
N MET A 1 19.02 1.49 -23.11
CA MET A 1 18.78 1.29 -22.58
C MET A 1 18.55 1.44 -21.81
N LYS A 2 18.49 1.48 -21.41
CA LYS A 2 18.24 1.36 -20.69
C LYS A 2 18.16 1.97 -19.71
N LYS A 3 18.05 2.96 -19.10
CA LYS A 3 17.92 3.59 -18.15
C LYS A 3 16.61 3.79 -17.70
N ASN A 4 15.79 4.05 -18.25
CA ASN A 4 14.46 3.93 -17.96
C ASN A 4 14.11 2.68 -17.35
N ARG A 5 14.89 1.75 -17.49
CA ARG A 5 14.76 0.53 -16.86
C ARG A 5 14.62 0.60 -15.44
N HIS A 6 15.22 1.58 -14.84
CA HIS A 6 15.10 1.82 -13.48
C HIS A 6 13.70 1.91 -13.04
N ASP A 7 12.88 2.72 -13.71
CA ASP A 7 11.52 2.93 -13.32
C ASP A 7 10.70 1.70 -13.52
N MET A 8 10.97 0.98 -14.55
CA MET A 8 10.25 -0.21 -14.79
C MET A 8 10.55 -1.24 -13.76
N ASN A 9 11.77 -1.30 -13.33
CA ASN A 9 12.14 -2.24 -12.32
C ASN A 9 11.45 -1.96 -11.01
N ASP A 10 11.31 -0.71 -10.66
CA ASP A 10 10.61 -0.36 -9.46
C ASP A 10 9.20 -0.88 -9.48
N ARG A 11 8.56 -0.78 -10.62
CA ARG A 11 7.21 -1.23 -10.74
C ARG A 11 7.12 -2.72 -10.67
N GLU A 12 8.02 -3.40 -11.33
CA GLU A 12 8.02 -4.83 -11.38
C GLU A 12 8.40 -5.46 -10.05
N ASP A 13 9.18 -4.77 -9.27
CA ASP A 13 9.62 -5.28 -8.01
C ASP A 13 8.60 -5.12 -6.89
N ARG A 14 7.50 -4.44 -7.16
CA ARG A 14 6.52 -4.25 -6.11
C ARG A 14 5.73 -5.49 -5.87
N MET A 15 5.40 -5.71 -4.60
CA MET A 15 4.63 -6.86 -4.20
C MET A 15 3.28 -6.41 -3.70
N GLU A 16 2.26 -7.20 -4.01
CA GLU A 16 0.94 -6.94 -3.48
C GLU A 16 0.71 -7.83 -2.27
N LEU A 17 0.23 -7.24 -1.21
CA LEU A 17 -0.08 -7.95 0.02
C LEU A 17 -1.51 -7.63 0.42
N ILE A 18 -2.14 -8.59 1.05
CA ILE A 18 -3.48 -8.39 1.59
C ILE A 18 -3.34 -8.11 3.07
N GLY A 19 -4.03 -7.10 3.54
CA GLY A 19 -3.98 -6.76 4.95
C GLY A 19 -5.27 -6.17 5.42
N LYS A 20 -5.35 -5.93 6.73
CA LYS A 20 -6.51 -5.31 7.34
C LYS A 20 -6.05 -4.02 7.98
N VAL A 21 -6.82 -2.97 7.77
CA VAL A 21 -6.51 -1.67 8.37
C VAL A 21 -6.75 -1.77 9.87
N VAL A 22 -5.73 -1.44 10.63
CA VAL A 22 -5.79 -1.48 12.09
C VAL A 22 -6.15 -0.12 12.64
N GLU A 23 -5.57 0.92 12.06
CA GLU A 23 -5.74 2.26 12.60
C GLU A 23 -5.56 3.29 11.50
N SER A 24 -6.31 4.38 11.61
CA SER A 24 -6.17 5.51 10.70
C SER A 24 -5.33 6.56 11.41
N LEU A 25 -4.27 7.00 10.77
CA LEU A 25 -3.32 7.94 11.34
C LEU A 25 -3.44 9.29 10.63
N PRO A 26 -2.92 10.36 11.22
CA PRO A 26 -2.97 11.66 10.56
C PRO A 26 -2.26 11.64 9.22
N GLY A 27 -2.68 12.51 8.30
CA GLY A 27 -1.99 12.67 7.03
C GLY A 27 -2.28 11.59 6.02
N THR A 28 -3.45 11.00 6.06
CA THR A 28 -3.87 9.95 5.15
C THR A 28 -2.96 8.72 5.21
N LEU A 29 -2.43 8.47 6.39
CA LEU A 29 -1.66 7.26 6.65
C LEU A 29 -2.54 6.24 7.35
N PHE A 30 -2.27 4.97 7.09
CA PHE A 30 -3.02 3.89 7.71
C PHE A 30 -2.05 2.82 8.18
N GLU A 31 -2.33 2.29 9.35
CA GLU A 31 -1.58 1.15 9.84
C GLU A 31 -2.30 -0.09 9.36
N VAL A 32 -1.63 -0.92 8.59
CA VAL A 32 -2.22 -2.12 8.00
C VAL A 32 -1.43 -3.33 8.47
N LYS A 33 -2.15 -4.33 8.95
CA LYS A 33 -1.50 -5.57 9.34
C LYS A 33 -1.76 -6.61 8.28
N THR A 34 -0.70 -7.13 7.69
CA THR A 34 -0.83 -8.08 6.59
C THR A 34 -1.20 -9.45 7.11
N THR A 35 -1.61 -10.32 6.19
CA THR A 35 -1.98 -11.68 6.55
C THR A 35 -0.80 -12.46 7.11
N THR A 36 0.42 -12.01 6.83
CA THR A 36 1.61 -12.65 7.38
C THR A 36 1.98 -12.11 8.75
N GLY A 37 1.23 -11.14 9.25
CA GLY A 37 1.49 -10.59 10.57
C GLY A 37 2.38 -9.36 10.59
N GLN A 38 2.77 -8.87 9.44
CA GLN A 38 3.65 -7.72 9.35
C GLN A 38 2.82 -6.43 9.38
N THR A 39 3.34 -5.41 10.06
CA THR A 39 2.68 -4.11 10.09
C THR A 39 3.29 -3.22 9.02
N VAL A 40 2.45 -2.59 8.24
CA VAL A 40 2.85 -1.71 7.15
C VAL A 40 2.17 -0.36 7.32
N LEU A 41 2.93 0.71 7.17
CA LEU A 41 2.37 2.04 7.10
C LEU A 41 2.06 2.34 5.64
N ALA A 42 0.81 2.59 5.35
CA ALA A 42 0.36 2.73 3.97
C ALA A 42 -0.36 4.04 3.74
N THR A 43 -0.16 4.59 2.56
CA THR A 43 -0.93 5.77 2.12
C THR A 43 -1.93 5.32 1.08
N LEU A 44 -2.89 6.18 0.76
CA LEU A 44 -3.82 5.89 -0.32
C LEU A 44 -3.14 6.10 -1.66
N SER A 45 -3.47 5.24 -2.63
CA SER A 45 -3.00 5.46 -3.99
C SER A 45 -3.65 6.73 -4.55
N GLY A 46 -3.05 7.27 -5.60
CA GLY A 46 -3.62 8.46 -6.22
C GLY A 46 -5.02 8.21 -6.74
N LYS A 47 -5.26 7.02 -7.26
CA LYS A 47 -6.56 6.68 -7.80
C LYS A 47 -7.62 6.66 -6.70
N MET A 48 -7.29 6.14 -5.55
CA MET A 48 -8.23 6.11 -4.44
C MET A 48 -8.53 7.50 -3.93
N ARG A 49 -7.54 8.37 -3.92
CA ARG A 49 -7.75 9.76 -3.52
C ARG A 49 -8.64 10.46 -4.49
N GLN A 50 -8.42 10.27 -5.78
CA GLN A 50 -9.22 10.91 -6.80
C GLN A 50 -10.67 10.47 -6.73
N ASN A 51 -10.89 9.23 -6.40
CA ASN A 51 -12.25 8.68 -6.35
C ASN A 51 -12.86 8.81 -4.97
N HIS A 52 -12.17 9.49 -4.05
CA HIS A 52 -12.67 9.71 -2.69
C HIS A 52 -13.08 8.41 -2.00
N ILE A 53 -12.33 7.36 -2.23
CA ILE A 53 -12.63 6.07 -1.61
C ILE A 53 -12.18 6.12 -0.17
N MET A 54 -13.12 5.82 0.73
CA MET A 54 -12.86 5.88 2.14
C MET A 54 -12.38 4.53 2.66
N VAL A 55 -11.39 4.57 3.54
CA VAL A 55 -10.84 3.38 4.15
C VAL A 55 -10.96 3.54 5.66
N LEU A 56 -11.48 2.54 6.32
CA LEU A 56 -11.72 2.59 7.77
C LEU A 56 -11.05 1.42 8.45
N PRO A 57 -10.76 1.55 9.75
CA PRO A 57 -10.23 0.41 10.49
C PRO A 57 -11.16 -0.79 10.36
N GLY A 58 -10.58 -1.95 10.14
CA GLY A 58 -11.33 -3.17 9.92
C GLY A 58 -11.52 -3.53 8.48
N ASP A 59 -11.26 -2.59 7.56
CA ASP A 59 -11.39 -2.89 6.14
C ASP A 59 -10.23 -3.76 5.67
N GLU A 60 -10.53 -4.69 4.80
CA GLU A 60 -9.48 -5.46 4.14
C GLU A 60 -9.07 -4.72 2.89
N VAL A 61 -7.78 -4.60 2.69
CA VAL A 61 -7.24 -3.83 1.57
C VAL A 61 -6.11 -4.60 0.91
N ILE A 62 -5.84 -4.22 -0.32
CA ILE A 62 -4.67 -4.73 -1.03
C ILE A 62 -3.68 -3.59 -1.09
N ILE A 63 -2.48 -3.86 -0.56
CA ILE A 63 -1.43 -2.86 -0.52
C ILE A 63 -0.28 -3.29 -1.39
N GLU A 64 0.48 -2.33 -1.82
CA GLU A 64 1.65 -2.55 -2.64
C GLU A 64 2.86 -2.06 -1.88
N VAL A 65 3.88 -2.90 -1.76
CA VAL A 65 5.10 -2.55 -1.05
C VAL A 65 6.29 -2.87 -1.93
N SER A 66 7.41 -2.20 -1.63
CA SER A 66 8.67 -2.52 -2.29
C SER A 66 9.35 -3.65 -1.54
N PRO A 67 9.96 -4.60 -2.22
CA PRO A 67 10.71 -5.64 -1.52
C PRO A 67 11.90 -5.10 -0.75
N TYR A 68 12.32 -3.88 -1.06
CA TYR A 68 13.44 -3.26 -0.36
C TYR A 68 13.00 -2.56 0.92
N ASP A 69 11.71 -2.30 1.06
CA ASP A 69 11.19 -1.68 2.28
C ASP A 69 9.74 -2.10 2.44
N THR A 70 9.53 -3.21 3.11
CA THR A 70 8.19 -3.75 3.27
C THR A 70 7.44 -3.11 4.44
N THR A 71 8.05 -2.13 5.11
CA THR A 71 7.38 -1.46 6.21
C THR A 71 6.49 -0.31 5.75
N ARG A 72 6.59 0.08 4.48
CA ARG A 72 5.80 1.16 3.92
C ARG A 72 5.17 0.69 2.63
N GLY A 73 3.98 1.17 2.38
CA GLY A 73 3.28 0.77 1.19
C GLY A 73 2.20 1.74 0.80
N ARG A 74 1.41 1.31 -0.15
CA ARG A 74 0.34 2.11 -0.69
C ARG A 74 -0.89 1.23 -0.82
N ILE A 75 -2.02 1.73 -0.34
CA ILE A 75 -3.28 0.99 -0.48
C ILE A 75 -3.76 1.19 -1.91
N MET A 76 -3.87 0.10 -2.63
CA MET A 76 -4.25 0.16 -4.04
C MET A 76 -5.75 0.06 -4.21
N ARG A 77 -6.41 -0.75 -3.38
CA ARG A 77 -7.87 -0.88 -3.45
C ARG A 77 -8.36 -1.60 -2.22
N ARG A 78 -9.63 -1.48 -1.96
CA ARG A 78 -10.26 -2.28 -0.91
C ARG A 78 -10.61 -3.63 -1.49
N LYS A 79 -10.50 -4.62 -0.66
CA LYS A 79 -10.79 -5.96 -1.10
C LYS A 79 -12.28 -6.26 -1.10
#